data_a016bf4e8b6095c3af414897989be15a
#
_entry.id   a016bf4e8b6095c3af414897989be15a
#
_cell.length_a   1.000
_cell.length_b   1.000
_cell.length_c   1.000
_cell.angle_alpha   90.00
_cell.angle_beta   90.00
_cell.angle_gamma   90.00
#
_symmetry.space_group_name_H-M   'P 1'
#
loop_
_entity.id
_entity.type
_entity.pdbx_description
1 polymer ?
#
loop_
_entity_poly.entity_id
_entity_poly.type
_entity_poly.pdbx_seq_one_letter_code
_entity_poly.pdbx_strand_id
1 'polypeptide(L)'
;MADMRTRWILGFVGSATVAIVAVAAAQGRSEAPAPGGDSIQPDDLQADVSFLAGDKMQGRRTGTPGNRQAAEFIASRFGRSGLTAVGVNGSYFQPFDLMTATLGESNRIEVSGVPAVDLTFGTTYYPDPTSGTGTASGDVVFAGFGIRADALDHNDYRSSFALDGKVALILNHEPGEFDAGSPFDGAIASEHARVVRKVLAAQTAGATAVLIAPDMHNHEGPRGTTRPRRSVWPERPPRRPRYQVAGWVRDVAIPVVQISGDLAARMVENAGLTMRELAGAGAERVGGIAAVPLPEQHVELTTSVHRRFHPNRNVVGLIEGEDPVLRDEWILITAHYDHEGADGTRVFNGADDNASGVAGLIEIAEAYRLAGLDGLRPRRSVLLAAWNSEEQGLLGAWSYTANPIHPLGQTVAVLNMDMIGRDEEIPDGGGARFYGLTAQTAASNRNAVNVLGYSRSPDLKRAAERANRVTGLTLRFRYDNNASNLLRRSDQWPFLHEGVPALFIHTGLHPDYHTERDRPDTVNYGKMARVVQMVHALSWNLAQSPTRPAYLSR
;
A
#
# COMPACT_ATOMS: atom_id res chain seq x y z
N MET A 1 1.42 87.05 36.57
CA MET A 1 0.13 86.43 36.64
C MET A 1 -0.44 86.30 35.24
N ALA A 2 0.01 85.39 34.48
CA ALA A 2 -0.43 85.07 33.12
C ALA A 2 0.15 83.76 32.85
N ASP A 3 -0.55 82.91 32.65
CA ASP A 3 -1.11 82.16 31.56
C ASP A 3 -0.06 81.42 30.75
N MET A 4 -0.11 80.11 30.89
CA MET A 4 0.71 79.16 30.16
C MET A 4 -0.14 77.92 29.90
N ARG A 5 -0.98 77.99 28.84
CA ARG A 5 -1.66 76.83 28.26
C ARG A 5 -1.92 77.12 26.79
N THR A 6 -1.02 76.57 25.92
CA THR A 6 -1.37 76.15 24.55
C THR A 6 -0.14 75.71 23.85
N ARG A 7 0.09 74.40 23.72
CA ARG A 7 0.85 73.71 22.69
C ARG A 7 0.91 72.27 23.12
N TRP A 8 0.15 71.44 22.45
CA TRP A 8 0.40 70.01 22.17
C TRP A 8 -0.88 69.40 21.59
N ILE A 9 -1.20 69.67 20.32
CA ILE A 9 -2.05 68.85 19.46
C ILE A 9 -1.59 69.10 18.03
N LEU A 10 -0.62 68.34 17.58
CA LEU A 10 -0.30 68.12 16.15
C LEU A 10 0.86 67.11 16.13
N GLY A 11 0.52 65.85 16.02
CA GLY A 11 1.57 64.81 15.90
C GLY A 11 1.06 63.38 16.02
N PHE A 12 -0.15 63.09 15.54
CA PHE A 12 -0.61 61.69 15.53
C PHE A 12 -1.66 61.40 14.43
N VAL A 13 -1.35 61.78 13.18
CA VAL A 13 -2.18 61.38 12.00
C VAL A 13 -1.36 60.74 10.87
N GLY A 14 -0.05 60.69 11.02
CA GLY A 14 0.84 60.20 9.93
C GLY A 14 1.16 58.71 9.91
N SER A 15 0.86 57.92 10.94
CA SER A 15 1.35 56.54 11.07
C SER A 15 0.33 55.42 10.84
N ALA A 16 -0.94 55.74 10.71
CA ALA A 16 -2.00 54.72 10.57
C ALA A 16 -2.32 54.34 9.11
N THR A 17 -1.94 55.19 8.14
CA THR A 17 -2.30 54.95 6.72
C THR A 17 -1.30 54.09 5.97
N VAL A 18 -0.05 53.93 6.48
CA VAL A 18 0.97 53.12 5.82
C VAL A 18 0.86 51.63 6.15
N ALA A 19 0.31 51.29 7.33
CA ALA A 19 0.14 49.88 7.77
C ALA A 19 -1.00 49.14 7.04
N ILE A 20 -2.04 49.87 6.59
CA ILE A 20 -3.19 49.23 5.91
C ILE A 20 -2.89 48.91 4.45
N VAL A 21 -1.99 49.64 3.78
CA VAL A 21 -1.61 49.36 2.39
C VAL A 21 -0.66 48.16 2.30
N ALA A 22 0.14 47.88 3.31
CA ALA A 22 1.05 46.71 3.33
C ALA A 22 0.33 45.37 3.56
N VAL A 23 -0.81 45.37 4.28
CA VAL A 23 -1.60 44.16 4.52
C VAL A 23 -2.49 43.82 3.31
N ALA A 24 -2.98 44.80 2.57
CA ALA A 24 -3.78 44.58 1.36
C ALA A 24 -2.93 44.10 0.16
N ALA A 25 -1.62 44.41 0.12
CA ALA A 25 -0.72 43.95 -0.92
C ALA A 25 -0.24 42.50 -0.73
N ALA A 26 -0.40 41.91 0.47
CA ALA A 26 -0.04 40.51 0.75
C ALA A 26 -1.15 39.50 0.40
N GLN A 27 -2.37 39.94 0.14
CA GLN A 27 -3.50 39.07 -0.18
C GLN A 27 -3.77 38.88 -1.68
N GLY A 28 -2.99 39.48 -2.56
CA GLY A 28 -3.21 39.47 -4.01
C GLY A 28 -2.06 38.94 -4.87
N ARG A 29 -1.02 38.34 -4.29
CA ARG A 29 -0.01 37.63 -5.09
C ARG A 29 -0.53 36.21 -5.35
N SER A 30 -0.97 35.92 -6.56
CA SER A 30 -0.98 34.56 -7.09
C SER A 30 0.40 33.96 -6.79
N GLU A 31 0.46 32.87 -6.03
CA GLU A 31 1.73 32.16 -5.83
C GLU A 31 2.22 31.78 -7.24
N ALA A 32 3.46 32.11 -7.56
CA ALA A 32 4.06 31.72 -8.84
C ALA A 32 4.11 30.19 -8.92
N PRO A 33 3.94 29.61 -10.13
CA PRO A 33 4.14 28.18 -10.34
C PRO A 33 5.50 27.73 -9.78
N ALA A 34 5.59 26.50 -9.33
CA ALA A 34 6.89 25.93 -8.97
C ALA A 34 7.82 25.93 -10.19
N PRO A 35 9.12 26.16 -9.99
CA PRO A 35 10.08 26.23 -11.11
C PRO A 35 9.99 25.01 -12.02
N GLY A 36 9.98 25.24 -13.32
CA GLY A 36 9.81 24.20 -14.35
C GLY A 36 8.38 23.68 -14.51
N GLY A 37 7.43 24.01 -13.61
CA GLY A 37 6.08 23.47 -13.65
C GLY A 37 5.29 23.80 -14.91
N ASP A 38 5.60 24.91 -15.58
CA ASP A 38 4.96 25.30 -16.84
C ASP A 38 5.33 24.38 -18.01
N SER A 39 6.36 23.54 -17.90
CA SER A 39 6.71 22.55 -18.92
C SER A 39 5.76 21.36 -18.95
N ILE A 40 4.99 21.13 -17.89
CA ILE A 40 4.06 19.99 -17.78
C ILE A 40 2.84 20.30 -18.66
N GLN A 41 2.80 19.73 -19.87
CA GLN A 41 1.80 20.00 -20.88
C GLN A 41 0.94 18.78 -21.21
N PRO A 42 -0.33 18.96 -21.61
CA PRO A 42 -1.22 17.87 -21.99
C PRO A 42 -0.69 16.98 -23.11
N ASP A 43 0.00 17.55 -24.09
CA ASP A 43 0.48 16.83 -25.28
C ASP A 43 1.64 15.87 -24.91
N ASP A 44 2.54 16.26 -24.00
CA ASP A 44 3.64 15.44 -23.55
C ASP A 44 3.11 14.27 -22.70
N LEU A 45 2.18 14.55 -21.78
CA LEU A 45 1.49 13.52 -21.03
C LEU A 45 0.74 12.53 -21.92
N GLN A 46 0.08 13.03 -22.99
CA GLN A 46 -0.61 12.17 -23.96
C GLN A 46 0.37 11.26 -24.71
N ALA A 47 1.54 11.77 -25.08
CA ALA A 47 2.56 10.97 -25.76
C ALA A 47 3.04 9.81 -24.87
N ASP A 48 3.36 10.08 -23.61
CA ASP A 48 3.84 9.06 -22.67
C ASP A 48 2.75 8.04 -22.29
N VAL A 49 1.51 8.49 -22.04
CA VAL A 49 0.36 7.60 -21.80
C VAL A 49 0.10 6.72 -23.02
N SER A 50 0.13 7.30 -24.24
CA SER A 50 -0.11 6.56 -25.48
C SER A 50 0.95 5.50 -25.72
N PHE A 51 2.20 5.75 -25.33
CA PHE A 51 3.26 4.74 -25.39
C PHE A 51 3.03 3.62 -24.36
N LEU A 52 2.86 3.98 -23.09
CA LEU A 52 2.73 3.02 -21.99
C LEU A 52 1.45 2.19 -22.08
N ALA A 53 0.32 2.81 -22.45
CA ALA A 53 -0.97 2.14 -22.59
C ALA A 53 -1.27 1.68 -24.03
N GLY A 54 -0.26 1.69 -24.92
CA GLY A 54 -0.41 1.17 -26.29
C GLY A 54 -0.55 -0.37 -26.30
N ASP A 55 -1.27 -0.91 -27.29
CA ASP A 55 -1.53 -2.35 -27.42
C ASP A 55 -0.24 -3.20 -27.47
N LYS A 56 0.88 -2.64 -27.95
CA LYS A 56 2.19 -3.30 -27.97
C LYS A 56 2.72 -3.63 -26.58
N MET A 57 2.32 -2.90 -25.56
CA MET A 57 2.69 -3.14 -24.17
C MET A 57 1.91 -4.29 -23.55
N GLN A 58 0.88 -4.79 -24.22
CA GLN A 58 0.07 -5.93 -23.77
C GLN A 58 -0.41 -5.77 -22.32
N GLY A 59 -0.77 -4.53 -21.93
CA GLY A 59 -1.25 -4.19 -20.58
C GLY A 59 -0.20 -4.38 -19.48
N ARG A 60 1.07 -4.36 -19.77
CA ARG A 60 2.20 -4.24 -18.83
C ARG A 60 2.16 -5.18 -17.61
N ARG A 61 1.51 -6.34 -17.70
CA ARG A 61 1.40 -7.26 -16.56
C ARG A 61 2.78 -7.67 -16.05
N THR A 62 2.93 -7.65 -14.74
CA THR A 62 4.13 -8.11 -14.01
C THR A 62 4.75 -9.36 -14.65
N GLY A 63 6.06 -9.31 -14.91
CA GLY A 63 6.83 -10.42 -15.47
C GLY A 63 6.73 -10.62 -16.98
N THR A 64 5.90 -9.82 -17.69
CA THR A 64 5.76 -9.91 -19.16
C THR A 64 6.79 -9.04 -19.92
N PRO A 65 6.98 -9.26 -21.23
CA PRO A 65 7.81 -8.38 -22.05
C PRO A 65 7.37 -6.92 -22.03
N GLY A 66 6.06 -6.64 -22.09
CA GLY A 66 5.54 -5.28 -22.02
C GLY A 66 5.85 -4.57 -20.70
N ASN A 67 5.81 -5.29 -19.58
CA ASN A 67 6.21 -4.77 -18.27
C ASN A 67 7.71 -4.41 -18.24
N ARG A 68 8.57 -5.26 -18.79
CA ARG A 68 10.01 -4.97 -18.91
C ARG A 68 10.27 -3.75 -19.80
N GLN A 69 9.56 -3.65 -20.93
CA GLN A 69 9.69 -2.52 -21.85
C GLN A 69 9.23 -1.21 -21.20
N ALA A 70 8.17 -1.23 -20.40
CA ALA A 70 7.73 -0.07 -19.61
C ALA A 70 8.82 0.39 -18.62
N ALA A 71 9.44 -0.55 -17.89
CA ALA A 71 10.55 -0.23 -16.98
C ALA A 71 11.75 0.41 -17.71
N GLU A 72 12.15 -0.13 -18.87
CA GLU A 72 13.24 0.43 -19.69
C GLU A 72 12.89 1.83 -20.23
N PHE A 73 11.63 2.03 -20.63
CA PHE A 73 11.16 3.33 -21.07
C PHE A 73 11.26 4.37 -19.95
N ILE A 74 10.78 4.07 -18.75
CA ILE A 74 10.85 4.97 -17.60
C ILE A 74 12.31 5.27 -17.25
N ALA A 75 13.16 4.25 -17.16
CA ALA A 75 14.59 4.43 -16.89
C ALA A 75 15.27 5.33 -17.92
N SER A 76 14.95 5.16 -19.20
CA SER A 76 15.44 6.01 -20.29
C SER A 76 14.98 7.47 -20.15
N ARG A 77 13.72 7.70 -19.74
CA ARG A 77 13.18 9.04 -19.50
C ARG A 77 13.86 9.71 -18.30
N PHE A 78 14.06 8.98 -17.19
CA PHE A 78 14.81 9.46 -16.03
C PHE A 78 16.25 9.84 -16.40
N GLY A 79 16.93 9.02 -17.22
CA GLY A 79 18.26 9.33 -17.72
C GLY A 79 18.31 10.58 -18.57
N ARG A 80 17.34 10.80 -19.46
CA ARG A 80 17.24 12.02 -20.28
C ARG A 80 16.97 13.27 -19.45
N SER A 81 16.20 13.14 -18.38
CA SER A 81 15.95 14.22 -17.43
C SER A 81 17.11 14.40 -16.44
N GLY A 82 18.22 13.66 -16.58
CA GLY A 82 19.44 13.85 -15.79
C GLY A 82 19.34 13.43 -14.33
N LEU A 83 18.41 12.55 -13.97
CA LEU A 83 18.33 12.00 -12.63
C LEU A 83 19.55 11.15 -12.31
N THR A 84 19.99 11.18 -11.08
CA THR A 84 21.04 10.29 -10.57
C THR A 84 20.48 8.85 -10.45
N ALA A 85 21.18 7.90 -11.06
CA ALA A 85 20.83 6.49 -10.97
C ALA A 85 21.26 5.92 -9.60
N VAL A 86 20.28 5.56 -8.77
CA VAL A 86 20.50 5.09 -7.38
C VAL A 86 20.15 3.62 -7.17
N GLY A 87 19.83 2.91 -8.23
CA GLY A 87 19.61 1.47 -8.19
C GLY A 87 20.92 0.67 -8.17
N VAL A 88 20.79 -0.65 -8.20
CA VAL A 88 21.95 -1.54 -8.11
C VAL A 88 22.90 -1.32 -9.29
N ASN A 89 24.19 -1.32 -9.01
CA ASN A 89 25.29 -1.10 -9.98
C ASN A 89 25.18 0.22 -10.76
N GLY A 90 24.66 1.28 -10.16
CA GLY A 90 24.51 2.58 -10.80
C GLY A 90 23.46 2.60 -11.91
N SER A 91 22.47 1.70 -11.85
CA SER A 91 21.31 1.69 -12.74
C SER A 91 20.11 2.41 -12.12
N TYR A 92 19.04 2.58 -12.88
CA TYR A 92 17.75 3.06 -12.37
C TYR A 92 16.89 1.93 -11.78
N PHE A 93 17.41 0.71 -11.63
CA PHE A 93 16.63 -0.44 -11.19
C PHE A 93 16.94 -0.83 -9.75
N GLN A 94 15.89 -0.91 -8.94
CA GLN A 94 15.93 -1.57 -7.64
C GLN A 94 15.35 -2.98 -7.81
N PRO A 95 16.19 -4.03 -7.82
CA PRO A 95 15.72 -5.40 -7.98
C PRO A 95 15.04 -5.90 -6.71
N PHE A 96 14.05 -6.76 -6.91
CA PHE A 96 13.45 -7.59 -5.88
C PHE A 96 12.92 -8.88 -6.50
N ASP A 97 12.74 -9.91 -5.68
CA ASP A 97 12.22 -11.19 -6.14
C ASP A 97 10.75 -11.34 -5.74
N LEU A 98 9.96 -11.84 -6.66
CA LEU A 98 8.62 -12.36 -6.42
C LEU A 98 8.67 -13.90 -6.30
N MET A 99 7.74 -14.47 -5.59
CA MET A 99 7.60 -15.92 -5.44
C MET A 99 6.21 -16.36 -5.92
N THR A 100 6.19 -17.43 -6.68
CA THR A 100 4.99 -18.24 -6.93
C THR A 100 5.16 -19.61 -6.31
N ALA A 101 4.04 -20.22 -5.90
CA ALA A 101 4.03 -21.56 -5.37
C ALA A 101 3.23 -22.50 -6.28
N THR A 102 3.67 -23.73 -6.40
CA THR A 102 2.94 -24.84 -7.02
C THR A 102 2.84 -26.01 -6.06
N LEU A 103 1.72 -26.71 -6.14
CA LEU A 103 1.48 -27.88 -5.29
C LEU A 103 2.30 -29.07 -5.81
N GLY A 104 3.01 -29.75 -4.89
CA GLY A 104 3.62 -31.04 -5.14
C GLY A 104 2.68 -32.20 -4.77
N GLU A 105 3.14 -33.44 -4.94
CA GLU A 105 2.29 -34.63 -4.85
C GLU A 105 2.03 -35.12 -3.40
N SER A 106 3.00 -34.96 -2.51
CA SER A 106 2.97 -35.58 -1.16
C SER A 106 2.44 -34.59 -0.12
N ASN A 107 1.12 -34.43 -0.06
CA ASN A 107 0.46 -33.57 0.95
C ASN A 107 -0.53 -34.40 1.75
N ARG A 108 -0.29 -34.56 3.08
CA ARG A 108 -1.16 -35.31 3.96
C ARG A 108 -1.18 -34.70 5.35
N ILE A 109 -2.24 -34.98 6.09
CA ILE A 109 -2.36 -34.71 7.51
C ILE A 109 -3.00 -35.92 8.20
N GLU A 110 -2.50 -36.27 9.34
CA GLU A 110 -3.10 -37.26 10.25
C GLU A 110 -3.30 -36.58 11.60
N VAL A 111 -4.48 -36.74 12.17
CA VAL A 111 -4.86 -36.16 13.45
C VAL A 111 -5.32 -37.28 14.38
N SER A 112 -4.68 -37.44 15.48
CA SER A 112 -5.05 -38.40 16.55
C SER A 112 -5.55 -37.66 17.77
N GLY A 113 -6.28 -38.38 18.65
CA GLY A 113 -6.85 -37.79 19.86
C GLY A 113 -8.11 -36.93 19.58
N VAL A 114 -8.69 -37.00 18.42
CA VAL A 114 -9.95 -36.30 18.04
C VAL A 114 -10.95 -37.34 17.50
N PRO A 115 -12.26 -37.22 17.76
CA PRO A 115 -13.25 -38.08 17.12
C PRO A 115 -13.09 -38.12 15.62
N ALA A 116 -13.32 -39.28 15.01
CA ALA A 116 -13.05 -39.51 13.58
C ALA A 116 -13.57 -38.38 12.68
N VAL A 117 -12.68 -37.79 11.92
CA VAL A 117 -12.95 -36.72 10.93
C VAL A 117 -12.47 -37.22 9.57
N ASP A 118 -13.30 -36.99 8.55
CA ASP A 118 -12.88 -37.24 7.18
C ASP A 118 -11.86 -36.15 6.73
N LEU A 119 -10.60 -36.55 6.58
CA LEU A 119 -9.50 -35.67 6.20
C LEU A 119 -9.37 -35.61 4.67
N THR A 120 -10.28 -34.92 4.02
CA THR A 120 -10.32 -34.79 2.57
C THR A 120 -9.52 -33.58 2.10
N PHE A 121 -8.53 -33.79 1.21
CA PHE A 121 -7.74 -32.74 0.58
C PHE A 121 -8.62 -31.72 -0.17
N GLY A 122 -8.36 -30.44 0.01
CA GLY A 122 -9.11 -29.35 -0.63
C GLY A 122 -10.45 -29.00 0.05
N THR A 123 -10.92 -29.85 0.97
CA THR A 123 -12.17 -29.64 1.72
C THR A 123 -11.89 -29.47 3.21
N THR A 124 -11.18 -30.42 3.82
CA THR A 124 -10.87 -30.39 5.25
C THR A 124 -9.51 -29.76 5.49
N TYR A 125 -8.58 -29.93 4.57
CA TYR A 125 -7.24 -29.34 4.65
C TYR A 125 -6.63 -29.09 3.27
N TYR A 126 -5.64 -28.19 3.23
CA TYR A 126 -4.68 -28.04 2.12
C TYR A 126 -3.43 -27.28 2.59
N PRO A 127 -2.23 -27.54 2.01
CA PRO A 127 -1.03 -26.78 2.36
C PRO A 127 -1.20 -25.30 1.96
N ASP A 128 -0.70 -24.41 2.81
CA ASP A 128 -0.65 -22.99 2.49
C ASP A 128 0.46 -22.71 1.45
N PRO A 129 0.28 -21.77 0.52
CA PRO A 129 1.34 -21.38 -0.43
C PRO A 129 2.63 -20.89 0.20
N THR A 130 2.56 -20.42 1.46
CA THR A 130 3.74 -20.00 2.23
C THR A 130 4.48 -21.18 2.88
N SER A 131 3.90 -22.39 2.86
CA SER A 131 4.44 -23.58 3.53
C SER A 131 5.87 -23.90 3.11
N GLY A 132 6.70 -24.30 4.08
CA GLY A 132 7.87 -25.11 3.82
C GLY A 132 7.48 -26.47 3.22
N THR A 133 8.42 -27.17 2.59
CA THR A 133 8.26 -28.57 2.18
C THR A 133 8.92 -29.46 3.23
N GLY A 134 8.20 -30.46 3.71
CA GLY A 134 8.73 -31.40 4.72
C GLY A 134 7.63 -32.10 5.51
N THR A 135 8.06 -32.92 6.46
CA THR A 135 7.21 -33.62 7.42
C THR A 135 7.46 -33.05 8.82
N ALA A 136 6.41 -32.86 9.56
CA ALA A 136 6.45 -32.46 10.96
C ALA A 136 5.41 -33.22 11.76
N SER A 137 5.66 -33.39 13.05
CA SER A 137 4.71 -33.96 13.99
C SER A 137 4.85 -33.27 15.34
N GLY A 138 3.78 -33.29 16.14
CA GLY A 138 3.79 -32.75 17.47
C GLY A 138 2.39 -32.67 18.10
N ASP A 139 2.38 -32.49 19.41
CA ASP A 139 1.13 -32.19 20.11
C ASP A 139 0.64 -30.78 19.76
N VAL A 140 -0.66 -30.62 19.79
CA VAL A 140 -1.28 -29.37 19.32
C VAL A 140 -1.40 -28.36 20.46
N VAL A 141 -1.07 -27.11 20.12
CA VAL A 141 -1.24 -25.96 20.99
C VAL A 141 -2.02 -24.88 20.25
N PHE A 142 -3.13 -24.42 20.82
CA PHE A 142 -3.85 -23.26 20.29
C PHE A 142 -3.13 -21.98 20.71
N ALA A 143 -2.77 -21.16 19.73
CA ALA A 143 -2.02 -19.93 19.92
C ALA A 143 -2.77 -18.69 19.34
N GLY A 144 -4.06 -18.55 19.70
CA GLY A 144 -4.86 -17.37 19.34
C GLY A 144 -4.89 -17.09 17.86
N PHE A 145 -4.63 -15.83 17.51
CA PHE A 145 -4.47 -15.40 16.13
C PHE A 145 -3.05 -15.62 15.59
N GLY A 146 -2.13 -16.12 16.41
CA GLY A 146 -0.74 -16.35 16.02
C GLY A 146 0.05 -15.07 15.79
N ILE A 147 -0.30 -14.00 16.47
CA ILE A 147 0.28 -12.68 16.28
C ILE A 147 1.31 -12.37 17.36
N ARG A 148 2.46 -11.85 16.93
CA ARG A 148 3.42 -11.14 17.77
C ARG A 148 3.61 -9.73 17.21
N ALA A 149 3.13 -8.74 17.94
CA ALA A 149 3.16 -7.32 17.63
C ALA A 149 3.60 -6.54 18.87
N ASP A 150 4.90 -6.56 19.16
CA ASP A 150 5.47 -5.99 20.40
C ASP A 150 5.17 -4.48 20.52
N ALA A 151 5.07 -3.74 19.39
CA ALA A 151 4.68 -2.34 19.36
C ALA A 151 3.22 -2.08 19.80
N LEU A 152 2.37 -3.09 19.73
CA LEU A 152 0.96 -3.05 20.15
C LEU A 152 0.76 -3.76 21.49
N ASP A 153 1.84 -4.12 22.19
CA ASP A 153 1.83 -4.95 23.41
C ASP A 153 1.04 -6.26 23.25
N HIS A 154 1.03 -6.84 22.04
CA HIS A 154 0.31 -8.07 21.72
C HIS A 154 1.26 -9.22 21.40
N ASN A 155 1.07 -10.37 22.07
CA ASN A 155 1.87 -11.57 21.82
C ASN A 155 1.09 -12.84 22.23
N ASP A 156 0.58 -13.58 21.24
CA ASP A 156 -0.16 -14.83 21.43
C ASP A 156 0.74 -16.01 21.84
N TYR A 157 2.06 -15.82 21.86
CA TYR A 157 3.04 -16.83 22.25
C TYR A 157 3.57 -16.62 23.66
N ARG A 158 3.00 -15.71 24.44
CA ARG A 158 3.27 -15.58 25.88
C ARG A 158 2.72 -16.81 26.60
N SER A 159 3.59 -17.71 26.98
CA SER A 159 3.19 -18.88 27.74
C SER A 159 4.30 -19.27 28.72
N SER A 160 3.94 -20.10 29.72
CA SER A 160 4.90 -20.70 30.63
C SER A 160 5.65 -21.89 30.05
N PHE A 161 5.38 -22.26 28.80
CA PHE A 161 6.03 -23.36 28.08
C PHE A 161 6.43 -22.91 26.66
N ALA A 162 7.53 -23.47 26.18
CA ALA A 162 7.97 -23.26 24.81
C ALA A 162 7.11 -24.06 23.82
N LEU A 163 6.97 -23.55 22.60
CA LEU A 163 6.32 -24.28 21.51
C LEU A 163 7.26 -25.29 20.82
N ASP A 164 8.43 -25.54 21.41
CA ASP A 164 9.41 -26.47 20.88
C ASP A 164 8.82 -27.86 20.67
N GLY A 165 8.90 -28.34 19.42
CA GLY A 165 8.35 -29.64 19.06
C GLY A 165 6.82 -29.70 18.97
N LYS A 166 6.10 -28.59 19.05
CA LYS A 166 4.65 -28.54 18.99
C LYS A 166 4.13 -28.06 17.64
N VAL A 167 2.87 -28.38 17.36
CA VAL A 167 2.11 -27.88 16.21
C VAL A 167 1.22 -26.74 16.69
N ALA A 168 1.41 -25.53 16.14
CA ALA A 168 0.60 -24.38 16.49
C ALA A 168 -0.72 -24.38 15.69
N LEU A 169 -1.86 -24.37 16.38
CA LEU A 169 -3.17 -24.08 15.80
C LEU A 169 -3.47 -22.59 16.01
N ILE A 170 -3.61 -21.85 14.92
CA ILE A 170 -3.88 -20.42 14.93
C ILE A 170 -5.10 -20.06 14.10
N LEU A 171 -5.74 -18.94 14.41
CA LEU A 171 -6.83 -18.36 13.64
C LEU A 171 -6.27 -17.48 12.50
N ASN A 172 -6.98 -17.46 11.38
CA ASN A 172 -6.77 -16.47 10.34
C ASN A 172 -7.17 -15.06 10.85
N HIS A 173 -6.93 -14.00 10.05
CA HIS A 173 -7.22 -12.61 10.37
C HIS A 173 -6.55 -12.10 11.66
N GLU A 174 -7.21 -11.22 12.43
CA GLU A 174 -6.64 -10.55 13.61
C GLU A 174 -7.72 -10.20 14.63
N PRO A 175 -7.34 -9.95 15.91
CA PRO A 175 -8.30 -9.55 16.93
C PRO A 175 -8.95 -8.21 16.62
N GLY A 176 -10.26 -8.09 16.89
CA GLY A 176 -11.00 -6.84 16.73
C GLY A 176 -11.15 -6.40 15.27
N GLU A 177 -11.10 -7.33 14.32
CA GLU A 177 -11.52 -7.05 12.94
C GLU A 177 -12.93 -6.44 12.99
N PHE A 178 -13.16 -5.36 12.26
CA PHE A 178 -14.38 -4.52 12.28
C PHE A 178 -14.55 -3.59 13.49
N ASP A 179 -13.72 -3.64 14.50
CA ASP A 179 -13.73 -2.67 15.59
C ASP A 179 -12.80 -1.49 15.29
N ALA A 180 -13.37 -0.30 15.10
CA ALA A 180 -12.60 0.92 14.86
C ALA A 180 -11.70 1.32 16.05
N GLY A 181 -11.92 0.76 17.24
CA GLY A 181 -11.09 0.93 18.43
C GLY A 181 -9.97 -0.09 18.58
N SER A 182 -9.91 -1.09 17.69
CA SER A 182 -8.87 -2.12 17.73
C SER A 182 -7.47 -1.52 17.56
N PRO A 183 -6.48 -1.96 18.33
CA PRO A 183 -5.08 -1.58 18.12
C PRO A 183 -4.54 -2.08 16.77
N PHE A 184 -5.22 -3.03 16.14
CA PHE A 184 -4.90 -3.57 14.82
C PHE A 184 -5.59 -2.84 13.66
N ASP A 185 -5.97 -1.56 13.82
CA ASP A 185 -6.63 -0.75 12.79
C ASP A 185 -8.13 -1.07 12.51
N GLY A 186 -8.72 -2.06 13.15
CA GLY A 186 -10.16 -2.33 13.08
C GLY A 186 -10.63 -2.87 11.75
N ALA A 187 -11.56 -2.19 11.09
CA ALA A 187 -12.27 -2.66 9.90
C ALA A 187 -11.39 -3.14 8.73
N ILE A 188 -10.08 -2.96 8.83
CA ILE A 188 -9.15 -3.30 7.77
C ILE A 188 -7.97 -4.05 8.37
N ALA A 189 -7.76 -5.27 7.86
CA ALA A 189 -6.68 -6.13 8.33
C ALA A 189 -5.31 -5.43 8.28
N SER A 190 -4.62 -5.43 9.41
CA SER A 190 -3.26 -4.94 9.52
C SER A 190 -2.26 -5.92 8.85
N GLU A 191 -1.00 -5.57 8.78
CA GLU A 191 0.02 -6.52 8.33
C GLU A 191 0.15 -7.75 9.23
N HIS A 192 -0.22 -7.64 10.49
CA HIS A 192 -0.17 -8.73 11.45
C HIS A 192 -1.17 -9.85 11.11
N ALA A 193 -2.23 -9.55 10.37
CA ALA A 193 -3.15 -10.54 9.83
C ALA A 193 -2.54 -11.41 8.71
N ARG A 194 -1.38 -11.02 8.15
CA ARG A 194 -0.76 -11.77 7.06
C ARG A 194 -0.26 -13.14 7.54
N VAL A 195 -0.67 -14.18 6.84
CA VAL A 195 -0.31 -15.58 7.15
C VAL A 195 1.20 -15.73 7.34
N VAL A 196 2.01 -15.17 6.46
CA VAL A 196 3.47 -15.31 6.55
C VAL A 196 4.05 -14.72 7.84
N ARG A 197 3.52 -13.58 8.33
CA ARG A 197 3.97 -12.97 9.59
C ARG A 197 3.65 -13.86 10.77
N LYS A 198 2.44 -14.44 10.79
CA LYS A 198 1.99 -15.39 11.84
C LYS A 198 2.82 -16.66 11.83
N VAL A 199 3.11 -17.21 10.65
CA VAL A 199 3.94 -18.41 10.50
C VAL A 199 5.37 -18.19 11.01
N LEU A 200 5.99 -17.05 10.65
CA LEU A 200 7.32 -16.71 11.14
C LEU A 200 7.34 -16.47 12.66
N ALA A 201 6.27 -15.88 13.21
CA ALA A 201 6.13 -15.74 14.67
C ALA A 201 6.02 -17.09 15.37
N ALA A 202 5.20 -18.02 14.84
CA ALA A 202 5.09 -19.40 15.36
C ALA A 202 6.43 -20.15 15.25
N GLN A 203 7.10 -20.07 14.10
CA GLN A 203 8.41 -20.70 13.89
C GLN A 203 9.44 -20.15 14.87
N THR A 204 9.46 -18.84 15.10
CA THR A 204 10.37 -18.20 16.07
C THR A 204 10.05 -18.63 17.52
N ALA A 205 8.78 -18.94 17.81
CA ALA A 205 8.35 -19.47 19.10
C ALA A 205 8.66 -20.98 19.27
N GLY A 206 9.25 -21.65 18.27
CA GLY A 206 9.68 -23.06 18.33
C GLY A 206 8.69 -24.07 17.72
N ALA A 207 7.58 -23.62 17.11
CA ALA A 207 6.62 -24.51 16.47
C ALA A 207 7.27 -25.28 15.30
N THR A 208 6.96 -26.59 15.20
CA THR A 208 7.41 -27.47 14.12
C THR A 208 6.52 -27.40 12.88
N ALA A 209 5.26 -27.02 13.06
CA ALA A 209 4.28 -26.78 11.99
C ALA A 209 3.19 -25.82 12.46
N VAL A 210 2.44 -25.29 11.49
CA VAL A 210 1.30 -24.40 11.74
C VAL A 210 0.04 -24.94 11.05
N LEU A 211 -1.04 -25.06 11.82
CA LEU A 211 -2.40 -25.24 11.33
C LEU A 211 -3.11 -23.89 11.39
N ILE A 212 -3.72 -23.46 10.28
CA ILE A 212 -4.45 -22.21 10.20
C ILE A 212 -5.93 -22.51 10.05
N ALA A 213 -6.73 -22.15 11.03
CA ALA A 213 -8.18 -22.24 11.00
C ALA A 213 -8.82 -20.92 10.53
N PRO A 214 -10.02 -20.97 9.92
CA PRO A 214 -10.81 -19.76 9.68
C PRO A 214 -11.06 -19.00 10.98
N ASP A 215 -11.12 -17.68 10.88
CA ASP A 215 -11.57 -16.85 12.00
C ASP A 215 -13.08 -16.99 12.19
N MET A 216 -13.48 -17.79 13.17
CA MET A 216 -14.87 -18.09 13.53
C MET A 216 -15.43 -17.09 14.54
N HIS A 217 -14.63 -16.17 15.04
CA HIS A 217 -15.06 -15.14 15.99
C HIS A 217 -15.62 -13.91 15.28
N ASN A 218 -14.84 -13.35 14.34
CA ASN A 218 -15.23 -12.14 13.61
C ASN A 218 -16.15 -12.44 12.41
N HIS A 219 -16.23 -13.69 11.96
CA HIS A 219 -17.02 -14.12 10.80
C HIS A 219 -18.07 -15.15 11.15
N GLU A 220 -19.16 -14.70 11.78
CA GLU A 220 -20.31 -15.57 12.09
C GLU A 220 -21.14 -15.91 10.85
N GLY A 221 -21.43 -17.21 10.66
CA GLY A 221 -22.38 -17.69 9.65
C GLY A 221 -21.89 -18.85 8.77
N PRO A 222 -22.78 -19.44 7.94
CA PRO A 222 -22.48 -20.66 7.18
C PRO A 222 -21.34 -20.53 6.16
N ARG A 223 -20.93 -19.31 5.81
CA ARG A 223 -19.84 -19.05 4.86
C ARG A 223 -18.45 -18.93 5.52
N GLY A 224 -18.38 -18.71 6.85
CA GLY A 224 -17.12 -18.52 7.58
C GLY A 224 -16.63 -19.77 8.29
N THR A 225 -17.55 -20.68 8.66
CA THR A 225 -17.24 -21.73 9.65
C THR A 225 -16.91 -23.10 9.07
N THR A 226 -17.29 -23.43 7.83
CA THR A 226 -17.30 -24.84 7.39
C THR A 226 -16.33 -25.20 6.27
N ARG A 227 -15.70 -24.23 5.63
CA ARG A 227 -14.76 -24.53 4.54
C ARG A 227 -13.47 -23.73 4.72
N PRO A 228 -12.29 -24.35 4.53
CA PRO A 228 -11.11 -23.57 4.24
C PRO A 228 -11.49 -22.63 3.09
N ARG A 229 -11.02 -21.38 3.13
CA ARG A 229 -11.14 -20.48 1.97
C ARG A 229 -10.90 -21.30 0.73
N ARG A 230 -11.74 -21.12 -0.33
CA ARG A 230 -11.58 -21.83 -1.61
C ARG A 230 -10.13 -22.16 -1.85
N SER A 231 -9.82 -23.44 -2.01
CA SER A 231 -8.48 -23.93 -2.18
C SER A 231 -7.69 -22.94 -3.06
N VAL A 232 -6.60 -22.43 -2.55
CA VAL A 232 -5.68 -21.58 -3.31
C VAL A 232 -4.99 -22.38 -4.43
N TRP A 233 -5.19 -23.70 -4.44
CA TRP A 233 -4.71 -24.66 -5.42
C TRP A 233 -5.86 -25.04 -6.39
N PRO A 234 -6.12 -24.22 -7.43
CA PRO A 234 -7.15 -24.54 -8.40
C PRO A 234 -6.74 -25.75 -9.24
N GLU A 235 -7.70 -26.57 -9.64
CA GLU A 235 -7.46 -27.71 -10.56
C GLU A 235 -6.82 -27.27 -11.89
N ARG A 236 -7.06 -26.03 -12.29
CA ARG A 236 -6.44 -25.40 -13.45
C ARG A 236 -5.55 -24.25 -12.99
N PRO A 237 -4.37 -24.05 -13.62
CA PRO A 237 -3.52 -22.91 -13.30
C PRO A 237 -4.35 -21.62 -13.31
N PRO A 238 -4.18 -20.75 -12.31
CA PRO A 238 -4.86 -19.48 -12.31
C PRO A 238 -4.42 -18.68 -13.53
N ARG A 239 -5.37 -17.96 -14.13
CA ARG A 239 -5.13 -17.10 -15.28
C ARG A 239 -4.01 -16.08 -15.04
N ARG A 240 -3.85 -15.65 -13.78
CA ARG A 240 -2.80 -14.76 -13.31
C ARG A 240 -2.00 -15.46 -12.23
N PRO A 241 -0.67 -15.46 -12.30
CA PRO A 241 0.16 -15.94 -11.22
C PRO A 241 -0.17 -15.17 -9.92
N ARG A 242 -0.20 -15.86 -8.80
CA ARG A 242 -0.32 -15.23 -7.50
C ARG A 242 1.07 -15.04 -6.93
N TYR A 243 1.52 -13.81 -7.00
CA TYR A 243 2.84 -13.46 -6.49
C TYR A 243 2.79 -13.09 -5.00
N GLN A 244 3.91 -13.33 -4.34
CA GLN A 244 4.23 -12.79 -3.02
C GLN A 244 5.66 -12.22 -3.08
N VAL A 245 5.99 -11.27 -2.20
CA VAL A 245 7.38 -10.83 -2.05
C VAL A 245 8.21 -11.99 -1.53
N ALA A 246 9.25 -12.37 -2.27
CA ALA A 246 10.07 -13.53 -1.92
C ALA A 246 10.72 -13.39 -0.53
N GLY A 247 11.12 -12.18 -0.15
CA GLY A 247 11.70 -11.87 1.15
C GLY A 247 10.78 -12.22 2.32
N TRP A 248 9.47 -12.18 2.13
CA TRP A 248 8.52 -12.53 3.21
C TRP A 248 8.49 -14.03 3.48
N VAL A 249 8.60 -14.87 2.45
CA VAL A 249 8.41 -16.32 2.55
C VAL A 249 9.71 -17.11 2.56
N ARG A 250 10.84 -16.47 2.26
CA ARG A 250 12.15 -17.13 2.15
C ARG A 250 12.53 -17.88 3.43
N ASP A 251 12.24 -17.27 4.58
CA ASP A 251 12.62 -17.77 5.89
C ASP A 251 11.60 -18.74 6.51
N VAL A 252 10.46 -18.96 5.85
CA VAL A 252 9.49 -19.97 6.28
C VAL A 252 10.04 -21.36 5.94
N ALA A 253 10.43 -22.11 6.96
CA ALA A 253 11.01 -23.44 6.85
C ALA A 253 10.03 -24.57 7.20
N ILE A 254 9.05 -24.28 8.06
CA ILE A 254 8.12 -25.28 8.61
C ILE A 254 6.91 -25.52 7.72
N PRO A 255 6.30 -26.71 7.78
CA PRO A 255 5.02 -27.01 7.16
C PRO A 255 3.89 -26.12 7.67
N VAL A 256 3.02 -25.67 6.75
CA VAL A 256 1.85 -24.84 7.03
C VAL A 256 0.64 -25.40 6.31
N VAL A 257 -0.42 -25.68 7.04
CA VAL A 257 -1.65 -26.27 6.51
C VAL A 257 -2.86 -25.43 6.90
N GLN A 258 -3.67 -25.06 5.93
CA GLN A 258 -5.01 -24.51 6.15
C GLN A 258 -5.96 -25.68 6.48
N ILE A 259 -6.74 -25.55 7.57
CA ILE A 259 -7.71 -26.54 7.98
C ILE A 259 -9.14 -25.97 8.00
N SER A 260 -10.14 -26.84 7.94
CA SER A 260 -11.54 -26.43 8.06
C SER A 260 -11.87 -25.95 9.47
N GLY A 261 -12.86 -25.06 9.59
CA GLY A 261 -13.39 -24.66 10.89
C GLY A 261 -13.97 -25.82 11.68
N ASP A 262 -14.59 -26.81 11.01
CA ASP A 262 -15.12 -28.00 11.68
C ASP A 262 -14.02 -28.86 12.30
N LEU A 263 -12.89 -29.05 11.61
CA LEU A 263 -11.75 -29.77 12.18
C LEU A 263 -11.18 -29.01 13.38
N ALA A 264 -10.97 -27.71 13.23
CA ALA A 264 -10.46 -26.87 14.32
C ALA A 264 -11.39 -26.85 15.54
N ALA A 265 -12.71 -26.72 15.32
CA ALA A 265 -13.70 -26.77 16.41
C ALA A 265 -13.65 -28.10 17.16
N ARG A 266 -13.62 -29.24 16.45
CA ARG A 266 -13.52 -30.58 17.07
C ARG A 266 -12.24 -30.76 17.88
N MET A 267 -11.12 -30.24 17.40
CA MET A 267 -9.85 -30.27 18.15
C MET A 267 -9.98 -29.52 19.47
N VAL A 268 -10.62 -28.37 19.47
CA VAL A 268 -10.82 -27.55 20.67
C VAL A 268 -11.86 -28.15 21.60
N GLU A 269 -13.00 -28.63 21.07
CA GLU A 269 -14.08 -29.24 21.83
C GLU A 269 -13.62 -30.52 22.55
N ASN A 270 -12.78 -31.33 21.92
CA ASN A 270 -12.20 -32.51 22.55
C ASN A 270 -11.31 -32.20 23.76
N ALA A 271 -10.78 -30.98 23.83
CA ALA A 271 -10.06 -30.46 24.99
C ALA A 271 -11.00 -29.86 26.06
N GLY A 272 -12.32 -29.95 25.90
CA GLY A 272 -13.32 -29.38 26.81
C GLY A 272 -13.51 -27.88 26.71
N LEU A 273 -13.08 -27.28 25.56
CA LEU A 273 -13.14 -25.86 25.29
C LEU A 273 -14.02 -25.61 24.06
N THR A 274 -14.41 -24.37 23.82
CA THR A 274 -15.04 -23.97 22.56
C THR A 274 -14.16 -22.99 21.80
N MET A 275 -14.17 -23.10 20.48
CA MET A 275 -13.42 -22.17 19.62
C MET A 275 -13.91 -20.73 19.83
N ARG A 276 -15.19 -20.51 20.08
CA ARG A 276 -15.76 -19.19 20.37
C ARG A 276 -15.19 -18.59 21.67
N GLU A 277 -15.06 -19.38 22.72
CA GLU A 277 -14.47 -18.91 24.00
C GLU A 277 -13.00 -18.56 23.82
N LEU A 278 -12.23 -19.41 23.12
CA LEU A 278 -10.81 -19.18 22.88
C LEU A 278 -10.56 -17.96 21.97
N ALA A 279 -11.31 -17.86 20.87
CA ALA A 279 -11.19 -16.74 19.94
C ALA A 279 -11.66 -15.43 20.59
N GLY A 280 -12.79 -15.46 21.34
CA GLY A 280 -13.30 -14.32 22.08
C GLY A 280 -12.33 -13.83 23.14
N ALA A 281 -11.74 -14.76 23.92
CA ALA A 281 -10.71 -14.40 24.89
C ALA A 281 -9.48 -13.74 24.23
N GLY A 282 -9.13 -14.14 23.01
CA GLY A 282 -8.06 -13.54 22.23
C GLY A 282 -8.40 -12.13 21.72
N ALA A 283 -9.65 -11.91 21.35
CA ALA A 283 -10.12 -10.63 20.83
C ALA A 283 -10.31 -9.55 21.93
N GLU A 284 -10.74 -9.97 23.11
CA GLU A 284 -11.08 -9.06 24.22
C GLU A 284 -9.86 -8.70 25.10
N ARG A 285 -8.78 -9.46 25.05
CA ARG A 285 -7.60 -9.20 25.89
C ARG A 285 -6.58 -8.33 25.16
N VAL A 286 -6.34 -7.16 25.71
CA VAL A 286 -5.13 -6.41 25.43
C VAL A 286 -3.93 -7.28 25.80
N GLY A 287 -3.05 -7.57 24.81
CA GLY A 287 -1.85 -8.34 25.02
C GLY A 287 -1.86 -9.78 24.50
N GLY A 288 -2.97 -10.24 23.91
CA GLY A 288 -3.09 -11.61 23.38
C GLY A 288 -3.47 -12.65 24.44
N ILE A 289 -3.72 -13.88 24.02
CA ILE A 289 -3.94 -15.00 24.92
C ILE A 289 -2.66 -15.80 25.11
N ALA A 290 -2.49 -16.35 26.32
CA ALA A 290 -1.47 -17.38 26.51
C ALA A 290 -1.81 -18.59 25.63
N ALA A 291 -0.80 -19.18 25.01
CA ALA A 291 -0.97 -20.41 24.25
C ALA A 291 -1.57 -21.53 25.14
N VAL A 292 -2.56 -22.25 24.61
CA VAL A 292 -3.34 -23.27 25.35
C VAL A 292 -3.04 -24.64 24.75
N PRO A 293 -2.44 -25.58 25.52
CA PRO A 293 -2.28 -26.96 25.07
C PRO A 293 -3.64 -27.63 24.83
N LEU A 294 -3.74 -28.41 23.74
CA LEU A 294 -4.89 -29.28 23.51
C LEU A 294 -4.51 -30.72 23.88
N PRO A 295 -4.88 -31.20 25.06
CA PRO A 295 -4.42 -32.49 25.59
C PRO A 295 -4.77 -33.65 24.67
N GLU A 296 -3.91 -34.67 24.63
CA GLU A 296 -4.09 -35.92 23.89
C GLU A 296 -4.19 -35.79 22.37
N GLN A 297 -4.02 -34.56 21.84
CA GLN A 297 -4.09 -34.34 20.41
C GLN A 297 -2.69 -34.27 19.82
N HIS A 298 -2.48 -35.08 18.79
CA HIS A 298 -1.22 -35.13 18.06
C HIS A 298 -1.49 -35.05 16.56
N VAL A 299 -0.67 -34.29 15.87
CA VAL A 299 -0.75 -34.10 14.42
C VAL A 299 0.56 -34.54 13.78
N GLU A 300 0.46 -35.36 12.75
CA GLU A 300 1.53 -35.63 11.80
C GLU A 300 1.11 -35.10 10.44
N LEU A 301 1.96 -34.31 9.79
CA LEU A 301 1.65 -33.72 8.52
C LEU A 301 2.86 -33.66 7.58
N THR A 302 2.59 -33.80 6.30
CA THR A 302 3.58 -33.62 5.24
C THR A 302 3.06 -32.59 4.26
N THR A 303 3.89 -31.61 3.89
CA THR A 303 3.60 -30.64 2.84
C THR A 303 4.65 -30.72 1.75
N SER A 304 4.19 -30.56 0.50
CA SER A 304 5.02 -30.46 -0.68
C SER A 304 4.58 -29.23 -1.47
N VAL A 305 5.29 -28.13 -1.29
CA VAL A 305 5.03 -26.85 -1.94
C VAL A 305 6.31 -26.39 -2.64
N HIS A 306 6.26 -26.34 -3.97
CA HIS A 306 7.40 -25.93 -4.78
C HIS A 306 7.35 -24.42 -5.00
N ARG A 307 8.31 -23.71 -4.44
CA ARG A 307 8.46 -22.26 -4.58
C ARG A 307 9.35 -21.93 -5.77
N ARG A 308 8.90 -21.01 -6.62
CA ARG A 308 9.69 -20.51 -7.74
C ARG A 308 9.87 -19.01 -7.59
N PHE A 309 11.11 -18.55 -7.64
CA PHE A 309 11.44 -17.13 -7.55
C PHE A 309 11.53 -16.51 -8.94
N HIS A 310 11.03 -15.28 -9.06
CA HIS A 310 10.95 -14.51 -10.30
C HIS A 310 11.60 -13.16 -10.08
N PRO A 311 12.74 -12.87 -10.71
CA PRO A 311 13.36 -11.55 -10.65
C PRO A 311 12.41 -10.48 -11.15
N ASN A 312 12.33 -9.38 -10.38
CA ASN A 312 11.52 -8.22 -10.70
C ASN A 312 12.26 -6.95 -10.31
N ARG A 313 11.71 -5.78 -10.60
CA ARG A 313 12.37 -4.50 -10.32
C ARG A 313 11.38 -3.35 -10.20
N ASN A 314 11.70 -2.40 -9.32
CA ASN A 314 11.20 -1.04 -9.36
C ASN A 314 12.13 -0.16 -10.20
N VAL A 315 11.66 1.00 -10.66
CA VAL A 315 12.47 1.98 -11.36
C VAL A 315 12.58 3.22 -10.49
N VAL A 316 13.81 3.66 -10.21
CA VAL A 316 14.09 4.74 -9.25
C VAL A 316 15.13 5.71 -9.80
N GLY A 317 14.91 7.01 -9.60
CA GLY A 317 15.83 8.06 -10.00
C GLY A 317 15.82 9.19 -8.97
N LEU A 318 17.00 9.73 -8.66
CA LEU A 318 17.19 10.73 -7.61
C LEU A 318 17.52 12.10 -8.21
N ILE A 319 16.89 13.12 -7.70
CA ILE A 319 17.28 14.52 -7.83
C ILE A 319 17.93 14.92 -6.50
N GLU A 320 19.23 15.14 -6.52
CA GLU A 320 19.98 15.47 -5.31
C GLU A 320 19.64 16.87 -4.81
N GLY A 321 19.39 16.98 -3.50
CA GLY A 321 19.20 18.25 -2.81
C GLY A 321 20.52 19.02 -2.66
N GLU A 322 20.44 20.35 -2.69
CA GLU A 322 21.63 21.22 -2.57
C GLU A 322 21.98 21.60 -1.13
N ASP A 323 21.04 21.51 -0.19
CA ASP A 323 21.26 21.92 1.19
C ASP A 323 22.11 20.86 1.93
N PRO A 324 23.26 21.23 2.52
CA PRO A 324 24.16 20.26 3.15
C PRO A 324 23.57 19.52 4.35
N VAL A 325 22.48 20.04 4.94
CA VAL A 325 21.78 19.42 6.08
C VAL A 325 20.54 18.65 5.62
N LEU A 326 19.76 19.24 4.70
CA LEU A 326 18.47 18.68 4.30
C LEU A 326 18.55 17.67 3.15
N ARG A 327 19.66 17.62 2.39
CA ARG A 327 19.78 16.71 1.23
C ARG A 327 19.65 15.24 1.58
N ASP A 328 19.91 14.87 2.83
CA ASP A 328 19.76 13.50 3.33
C ASP A 328 18.31 13.20 3.75
N GLU A 329 17.41 14.17 3.68
CA GLU A 329 15.98 14.00 3.83
C GLU A 329 15.31 13.92 2.45
N TRP A 330 14.47 12.91 2.22
CA TRP A 330 13.93 12.61 0.90
C TRP A 330 12.42 12.82 0.81
N ILE A 331 11.98 13.44 -0.28
CA ILE A 331 10.59 13.45 -0.73
C ILE A 331 10.47 12.37 -1.81
N LEU A 332 9.50 11.49 -1.69
CA LEU A 332 9.21 10.48 -2.70
C LEU A 332 8.00 10.89 -3.53
N ILE A 333 8.12 10.82 -4.86
CA ILE A 333 7.01 10.95 -5.80
C ILE A 333 6.89 9.61 -6.50
N THR A 334 5.68 9.01 -6.46
CA THR A 334 5.54 7.61 -6.85
C THR A 334 4.33 7.36 -7.75
N ALA A 335 4.41 6.31 -8.55
CA ALA A 335 3.33 5.71 -9.32
C ALA A 335 3.68 4.25 -9.62
N HIS A 336 2.72 3.37 -9.90
CA HIS A 336 3.05 2.03 -10.39
C HIS A 336 2.99 1.95 -11.92
N TYR A 337 3.77 1.03 -12.50
CA TYR A 337 3.87 0.91 -13.96
C TYR A 337 3.34 -0.41 -14.52
N ASP A 338 3.05 -1.39 -13.68
CA ASP A 338 2.36 -2.61 -14.12
C ASP A 338 0.85 -2.37 -14.29
N HIS A 339 0.16 -3.31 -14.94
CA HIS A 339 -1.29 -3.35 -15.02
C HIS A 339 -1.76 -4.79 -15.28
N GLU A 340 -3.02 -4.98 -15.60
CA GLU A 340 -3.76 -6.23 -15.69
C GLU A 340 -3.31 -7.18 -16.81
N GLY A 341 -2.63 -6.69 -17.86
CA GLY A 341 -2.10 -7.52 -18.95
C GLY A 341 -3.08 -7.75 -20.08
N ALA A 342 -2.94 -8.91 -20.75
CA ALA A 342 -3.81 -9.33 -21.83
C ALA A 342 -4.44 -10.70 -21.55
N ASP A 343 -5.59 -10.96 -22.19
CA ASP A 343 -6.33 -12.19 -22.14
C ASP A 343 -6.88 -12.55 -23.53
N GLY A 344 -6.17 -13.46 -24.19
CA GLY A 344 -6.43 -13.74 -25.58
C GLY A 344 -6.27 -12.49 -26.44
N THR A 345 -7.34 -12.05 -27.08
CA THR A 345 -7.35 -10.84 -27.92
C THR A 345 -7.65 -9.55 -27.16
N ARG A 346 -8.05 -9.63 -25.88
CA ARG A 346 -8.37 -8.47 -25.07
C ARG A 346 -7.10 -7.95 -24.38
N VAL A 347 -6.78 -6.68 -24.60
CA VAL A 347 -5.69 -5.98 -23.92
C VAL A 347 -6.29 -5.02 -22.92
N PHE A 348 -5.87 -5.12 -21.66
CA PHE A 348 -6.21 -4.17 -20.60
C PHE A 348 -5.11 -3.12 -20.59
N ASN A 349 -5.34 -2.02 -21.30
CA ASN A 349 -4.30 -1.04 -21.59
C ASN A 349 -3.85 -0.25 -20.37
N GLY A 350 -4.78 0.06 -19.42
CA GLY A 350 -4.47 0.78 -18.20
C GLY A 350 -3.92 2.18 -18.48
N ALA A 351 -4.70 3.00 -19.18
CA ALA A 351 -4.27 4.35 -19.53
C ALA A 351 -4.37 5.28 -18.32
N ASP A 352 -5.49 5.22 -17.59
CA ASP A 352 -5.60 5.90 -16.30
C ASP A 352 -4.92 5.12 -15.20
N ASP A 353 -5.08 3.81 -15.20
CA ASP A 353 -4.52 2.86 -14.22
C ASP A 353 -3.33 2.07 -14.81
N ASN A 354 -2.05 2.44 -14.63
CA ASN A 354 -1.62 3.71 -14.09
C ASN A 354 -0.55 4.33 -15.01
N ALA A 355 -0.79 4.27 -16.35
CA ALA A 355 0.08 5.01 -17.27
C ALA A 355 -0.01 6.53 -17.02
N SER A 356 -1.14 7.02 -16.49
CA SER A 356 -1.32 8.43 -16.14
C SER A 356 -0.37 8.86 -15.02
N GLY A 357 -0.29 8.11 -13.93
CA GLY A 357 0.64 8.40 -12.83
C GLY A 357 2.10 8.34 -13.27
N VAL A 358 2.45 7.34 -14.11
CA VAL A 358 3.83 7.20 -14.63
C VAL A 358 4.19 8.36 -15.57
N ALA A 359 3.31 8.77 -16.46
CA ALA A 359 3.54 9.94 -17.32
C ALA A 359 3.71 11.21 -16.47
N GLY A 360 2.89 11.38 -15.42
CA GLY A 360 3.06 12.46 -14.45
C GLY A 360 4.42 12.44 -13.76
N LEU A 361 4.91 11.25 -13.40
CA LEU A 361 6.22 11.07 -12.79
C LEU A 361 7.36 11.51 -13.73
N ILE A 362 7.26 11.13 -15.01
CA ILE A 362 8.22 11.50 -16.06
C ILE A 362 8.24 13.02 -16.28
N GLU A 363 7.09 13.65 -16.38
CA GLU A 363 6.98 15.09 -16.60
C GLU A 363 7.46 15.91 -15.38
N ILE A 364 7.26 15.42 -14.16
CA ILE A 364 7.85 16.02 -12.97
C ILE A 364 9.39 15.94 -13.02
N ALA A 365 9.96 14.81 -13.47
CA ALA A 365 11.41 14.68 -13.65
C ALA A 365 11.95 15.75 -14.61
N GLU A 366 11.27 15.99 -15.72
CA GLU A 366 11.63 17.01 -16.69
C GLU A 366 11.49 18.43 -16.11
N ALA A 367 10.42 18.70 -15.33
CA ALA A 367 10.23 19.98 -14.67
C ALA A 367 11.38 20.30 -13.70
N TYR A 368 11.82 19.34 -12.92
CA TYR A 368 13.00 19.51 -12.05
C TYR A 368 14.29 19.73 -12.84
N ARG A 369 14.48 19.04 -13.96
CA ARG A 369 15.62 19.26 -14.85
C ARG A 369 15.66 20.70 -15.37
N LEU A 370 14.52 21.21 -15.84
CA LEU A 370 14.40 22.58 -16.36
C LEU A 370 14.65 23.63 -15.26
N ALA A 371 14.09 23.41 -14.05
CA ALA A 371 14.40 24.24 -12.90
C ALA A 371 15.91 24.28 -12.62
N GLY A 372 16.59 23.12 -12.72
CA GLY A 372 18.04 23.00 -12.54
C GLY A 372 18.85 23.77 -13.61
N LEU A 373 18.38 23.85 -14.85
CA LEU A 373 18.99 24.66 -15.90
C LEU A 373 18.91 26.18 -15.61
N ASP A 374 17.86 26.60 -14.90
CA ASP A 374 17.69 27.98 -14.42
C ASP A 374 18.45 28.23 -13.09
N GLY A 375 19.25 27.27 -12.63
CA GLY A 375 20.01 27.37 -11.39
C GLY A 375 19.20 27.16 -10.10
N LEU A 376 17.96 26.68 -10.24
CA LEU A 376 17.07 26.43 -9.10
C LEU A 376 17.08 24.94 -8.75
N ARG A 377 17.41 24.63 -7.49
CA ARG A 377 17.49 23.25 -6.99
C ARG A 377 16.66 23.06 -5.72
N PRO A 378 16.16 21.85 -5.48
CA PRO A 378 15.51 21.54 -4.21
C PRO A 378 16.55 21.51 -3.08
N ARG A 379 16.16 21.89 -1.88
CA ARG A 379 17.03 21.75 -0.70
C ARG A 379 17.11 20.31 -0.24
N ARG A 380 15.97 19.59 -0.16
CA ARG A 380 15.91 18.14 0.06
C ARG A 380 16.06 17.38 -1.23
N SER A 381 16.53 16.17 -1.14
CA SER A 381 16.53 15.25 -2.28
C SER A 381 15.12 14.81 -2.63
N VAL A 382 14.88 14.53 -3.91
CA VAL A 382 13.59 14.04 -4.42
C VAL A 382 13.82 12.73 -5.15
N LEU A 383 13.24 11.64 -4.66
CA LEU A 383 13.25 10.34 -5.31
C LEU A 383 11.98 10.19 -6.14
N LEU A 384 12.14 9.92 -7.42
CA LEU A 384 11.05 9.48 -8.28
C LEU A 384 11.10 7.97 -8.39
N ALA A 385 9.99 7.30 -8.08
CA ALA A 385 9.92 5.85 -8.04
C ALA A 385 8.69 5.32 -8.77
N ALA A 386 8.92 4.45 -9.76
CA ALA A 386 7.88 3.70 -10.42
C ALA A 386 7.87 2.26 -9.88
N TRP A 387 6.80 1.90 -9.19
CA TRP A 387 6.66 0.59 -8.54
C TRP A 387 6.17 -0.47 -9.51
N ASN A 388 6.56 -1.72 -9.29
CA ASN A 388 6.04 -2.86 -10.04
C ASN A 388 5.19 -3.76 -9.15
N SER A 389 4.26 -4.48 -9.78
CA SER A 389 3.41 -5.45 -9.10
C SER A 389 2.46 -4.84 -8.06
N GLU A 390 2.01 -3.61 -8.30
CA GLU A 390 0.95 -2.97 -7.53
C GLU A 390 -0.33 -3.79 -7.60
N GLU A 391 -0.74 -4.20 -8.80
CA GLU A 391 -1.94 -4.98 -9.12
C GLU A 391 -1.96 -6.39 -8.46
N GLN A 392 -0.82 -6.81 -7.94
CA GLN A 392 -0.66 -8.07 -7.22
C GLN A 392 -0.63 -7.87 -5.68
N GLY A 393 -0.92 -6.65 -5.21
CA GLY A 393 -0.98 -6.29 -3.79
C GLY A 393 0.19 -5.43 -3.33
N LEU A 394 0.53 -4.38 -4.08
CA LEU A 394 1.51 -3.35 -3.73
C LEU A 394 2.94 -3.91 -3.54
N LEU A 395 3.28 -5.01 -4.25
CA LEU A 395 4.47 -5.81 -3.91
C LEU A 395 5.78 -5.06 -4.11
N GLY A 396 5.86 -4.15 -5.10
CA GLY A 396 7.03 -3.31 -5.33
C GLY A 396 7.25 -2.30 -4.21
N ALA A 397 6.20 -1.62 -3.78
CA ALA A 397 6.24 -0.67 -2.67
C ALA A 397 6.54 -1.37 -1.34
N TRP A 398 5.93 -2.53 -1.06
CA TRP A 398 6.26 -3.36 0.10
C TRP A 398 7.72 -3.85 0.08
N SER A 399 8.23 -4.22 -1.09
CA SER A 399 9.63 -4.63 -1.23
C SER A 399 10.57 -3.46 -0.94
N TYR A 400 10.20 -2.25 -1.39
CA TYR A 400 10.97 -1.04 -1.10
C TYR A 400 10.96 -0.71 0.39
N THR A 401 9.80 -0.72 1.07
CA THR A 401 9.74 -0.40 2.50
C THR A 401 10.50 -1.41 3.37
N ALA A 402 10.55 -2.68 2.95
CA ALA A 402 11.34 -3.71 3.61
C ALA A 402 12.86 -3.56 3.38
N ASN A 403 13.27 -3.04 2.21
CA ASN A 403 14.68 -2.84 1.82
C ASN A 403 14.84 -1.50 1.10
N PRO A 404 14.71 -0.38 1.80
CA PRO A 404 14.75 0.94 1.19
C PRO A 404 16.17 1.30 0.74
N ILE A 405 16.26 2.04 -0.38
CA ILE A 405 17.53 2.58 -0.88
C ILE A 405 18.13 3.60 0.12
N HIS A 406 17.23 4.27 0.84
CA HIS A 406 17.58 5.27 1.85
C HIS A 406 16.71 5.05 3.09
N PRO A 407 17.23 5.22 4.31
CA PRO A 407 16.49 4.92 5.53
C PRO A 407 15.11 5.56 5.56
N LEU A 408 14.07 4.76 5.82
CA LEU A 408 12.67 5.25 5.83
C LEU A 408 12.46 6.40 6.82
N GLY A 409 13.16 6.42 7.95
CA GLY A 409 13.10 7.51 8.92
C GLY A 409 13.58 8.87 8.37
N GLN A 410 14.26 8.89 7.23
CA GLN A 410 14.68 10.11 6.51
C GLN A 410 13.73 10.43 5.34
N THR A 411 12.73 9.59 5.05
CA THR A 411 11.66 9.92 4.13
C THR A 411 10.69 10.89 4.79
N VAL A 412 10.59 12.08 4.23
CA VAL A 412 9.80 13.20 4.79
C VAL A 412 8.35 13.10 4.39
N ALA A 413 8.09 12.73 3.14
CA ALA A 413 6.75 12.56 2.59
C ALA A 413 6.76 11.67 1.35
N VAL A 414 5.65 11.00 1.09
CA VAL A 414 5.39 10.25 -0.14
C VAL A 414 4.16 10.84 -0.84
N LEU A 415 4.29 11.12 -2.12
CA LEU A 415 3.23 11.63 -2.98
C LEU A 415 2.96 10.58 -4.06
N ASN A 416 1.96 9.76 -3.83
CA ASN A 416 1.60 8.68 -4.76
C ASN A 416 0.52 9.14 -5.74
N MET A 417 0.79 9.02 -7.02
CA MET A 417 -0.14 9.28 -8.12
C MET A 417 -0.65 7.97 -8.70
N ASP A 418 -1.95 7.76 -8.60
CA ASP A 418 -2.56 6.57 -9.17
C ASP A 418 -3.97 6.91 -9.66
N MET A 419 -4.21 6.70 -10.97
CA MET A 419 -5.41 7.09 -11.68
C MET A 419 -5.68 8.61 -11.57
N ILE A 420 -4.88 9.41 -12.27
CA ILE A 420 -4.95 10.88 -12.22
C ILE A 420 -5.51 11.52 -13.49
N GLY A 421 -5.95 10.73 -14.46
CA GLY A 421 -6.35 11.16 -15.79
C GLY A 421 -7.85 11.12 -16.09
N ARG A 422 -8.72 10.67 -15.18
CA ARG A 422 -10.17 10.57 -15.44
C ARG A 422 -10.99 11.42 -14.47
N ASP A 423 -12.29 11.47 -14.70
CA ASP A 423 -13.26 12.07 -13.79
C ASP A 423 -13.98 10.95 -13.04
N GLU A 424 -14.04 11.03 -11.71
CA GLU A 424 -14.71 10.03 -10.89
C GLU A 424 -16.17 9.87 -11.31
N GLU A 425 -16.55 8.62 -11.59
CA GLU A 425 -17.91 8.26 -11.94
C GLU A 425 -18.27 6.94 -11.26
N ILE A 426 -19.21 7.00 -10.34
CA ILE A 426 -19.70 5.83 -9.62
C ILE A 426 -21.12 5.57 -10.07
N PRO A 427 -21.37 4.53 -10.88
CA PRO A 427 -22.71 4.18 -11.32
C PRO A 427 -23.61 3.78 -10.14
N ASP A 428 -24.88 4.13 -10.23
CA ASP A 428 -25.87 3.61 -9.29
C ASP A 428 -25.95 2.08 -9.45
N GLY A 429 -25.86 1.36 -8.31
CA GLY A 429 -25.82 -0.09 -8.34
C GLY A 429 -24.57 -0.71 -8.98
N GLY A 430 -23.43 0.01 -9.04
CA GLY A 430 -22.20 -0.35 -9.77
C GLY A 430 -21.52 -1.67 -9.37
N GLY A 431 -22.05 -2.43 -8.40
CA GLY A 431 -21.55 -3.76 -8.02
C GLY A 431 -20.29 -3.73 -7.16
N ALA A 432 -19.63 -4.89 -7.05
CA ALA A 432 -18.51 -5.11 -6.13
C ALA A 432 -17.31 -4.17 -6.36
N ARG A 433 -17.09 -3.72 -7.59
CA ARG A 433 -15.99 -2.81 -7.96
C ARG A 433 -16.11 -1.45 -7.28
N PHE A 434 -17.35 -0.99 -7.05
CA PHE A 434 -17.67 0.30 -6.43
C PHE A 434 -18.26 0.16 -5.02
N TYR A 435 -18.08 -1.01 -4.41
CA TYR A 435 -18.59 -1.26 -3.06
C TYR A 435 -18.12 -0.17 -2.08
N GLY A 436 -19.03 0.33 -1.27
CA GLY A 436 -18.74 1.35 -0.25
C GLY A 436 -18.53 2.77 -0.81
N LEU A 437 -18.79 3.01 -2.11
CA LEU A 437 -18.75 4.33 -2.73
C LEU A 437 -20.16 4.81 -3.06
N THR A 438 -20.38 6.11 -2.89
CA THR A 438 -21.66 6.77 -3.22
C THR A 438 -21.71 7.09 -4.71
N ALA A 439 -22.85 6.85 -5.34
CA ALA A 439 -23.11 7.17 -6.75
C ALA A 439 -22.83 8.66 -7.04
N GLN A 440 -22.11 8.93 -8.12
CA GLN A 440 -21.77 10.27 -8.58
C GLN A 440 -21.41 10.27 -10.07
N THR A 441 -21.53 11.42 -10.71
CA THR A 441 -21.30 11.54 -12.16
C THR A 441 -19.93 12.13 -12.48
N ALA A 442 -19.34 11.77 -13.62
CA ALA A 442 -18.12 12.38 -14.15
C ALA A 442 -18.25 13.92 -14.24
N ALA A 443 -19.41 14.43 -14.67
CA ALA A 443 -19.63 15.87 -14.78
C ALA A 443 -19.49 16.61 -13.45
N SER A 444 -19.94 16.03 -12.33
CA SER A 444 -19.80 16.61 -10.99
C SER A 444 -18.35 16.60 -10.47
N ASN A 445 -17.49 15.82 -11.09
CA ASN A 445 -16.10 15.59 -10.71
C ASN A 445 -15.06 16.12 -11.72
N ARG A 446 -15.52 16.84 -12.76
CA ARG A 446 -14.66 17.33 -13.84
C ARG A 446 -13.41 18.07 -13.35
N ASN A 447 -13.49 18.78 -12.23
CA ASN A 447 -12.37 19.51 -11.63
C ASN A 447 -11.91 18.93 -10.29
N ALA A 448 -12.46 17.79 -9.88
CA ALA A 448 -12.21 17.23 -8.56
C ALA A 448 -11.02 16.26 -8.55
N VAL A 449 -10.26 16.30 -7.45
CA VAL A 449 -9.18 15.37 -7.11
C VAL A 449 -9.39 14.91 -5.67
N ASN A 450 -9.41 13.61 -5.44
CA ASN A 450 -9.41 13.04 -4.12
C ASN A 450 -7.96 13.00 -3.60
N VAL A 451 -7.78 13.44 -2.36
CA VAL A 451 -6.49 13.40 -1.66
C VAL A 451 -6.72 12.60 -0.38
N LEU A 452 -6.15 11.39 -0.36
CA LEU A 452 -6.27 10.45 0.75
C LEU A 452 -4.96 10.42 1.55
N GLY A 453 -5.01 9.94 2.80
CA GLY A 453 -3.86 9.97 3.73
C GLY A 453 -3.79 11.26 4.55
N TYR A 454 -4.66 12.22 4.29
CA TYR A 454 -4.71 13.52 4.94
C TYR A 454 -4.97 13.44 6.45
N SER A 455 -5.69 12.42 6.90
CA SER A 455 -5.99 12.22 8.32
C SER A 455 -4.76 11.82 9.13
N ARG A 456 -3.76 11.23 8.49
CA ARG A 456 -2.48 10.84 9.09
C ARG A 456 -1.44 11.97 9.09
N SER A 457 -1.64 13.01 8.29
CA SER A 457 -0.77 14.20 8.26
C SER A 457 -1.54 15.46 7.89
N PRO A 458 -2.08 16.20 8.87
CA PRO A 458 -2.71 17.51 8.63
C PRO A 458 -1.77 18.52 7.99
N ASP A 459 -0.45 18.37 8.18
CA ASP A 459 0.57 19.22 7.55
C ASP A 459 0.62 19.01 6.04
N LEU A 460 0.60 17.75 5.58
CA LEU A 460 0.52 17.42 4.15
C LEU A 460 -0.79 17.92 3.52
N LYS A 461 -1.90 17.78 4.24
CA LYS A 461 -3.18 18.37 3.79
C LYS A 461 -3.04 19.86 3.51
N ARG A 462 -2.52 20.64 4.47
CA ARG A 462 -2.31 22.09 4.31
C ARG A 462 -1.30 22.39 3.19
N ALA A 463 -0.27 21.57 3.03
CA ALA A 463 0.70 21.73 1.94
C ALA A 463 0.05 21.51 0.57
N ALA A 464 -0.81 20.49 0.41
CA ALA A 464 -1.56 20.23 -0.81
C ALA A 464 -2.54 21.37 -1.13
N GLU A 465 -3.26 21.89 -0.13
CA GLU A 465 -4.14 23.05 -0.30
C GLU A 465 -3.39 24.30 -0.79
N ARG A 466 -2.18 24.56 -0.28
CA ARG A 466 -1.34 25.66 -0.76
C ARG A 466 -0.87 25.41 -2.20
N ALA A 467 -0.33 24.25 -2.50
CA ALA A 467 0.16 23.91 -3.85
C ALA A 467 -0.96 24.02 -4.90
N ASN A 468 -2.18 23.66 -4.54
CA ASN A 468 -3.33 23.71 -5.42
C ASN A 468 -3.79 25.14 -5.81
N ARG A 469 -3.34 26.19 -5.13
CA ARG A 469 -3.73 27.58 -5.47
C ARG A 469 -3.32 27.97 -6.88
N VAL A 470 -2.28 27.37 -7.41
CA VAL A 470 -1.80 27.58 -8.79
C VAL A 470 -2.72 26.93 -9.82
N THR A 471 -3.26 25.74 -9.51
CA THR A 471 -4.02 24.92 -10.48
C THR A 471 -5.53 25.06 -10.36
N GLY A 472 -6.03 25.53 -9.21
CA GLY A 472 -7.46 25.77 -8.98
C GLY A 472 -8.32 24.51 -9.07
N LEU A 473 -7.76 23.31 -8.78
CA LEU A 473 -8.50 22.07 -8.70
C LEU A 473 -9.42 22.06 -7.45
N THR A 474 -10.45 21.25 -7.46
CA THR A 474 -11.29 21.01 -6.30
C THR A 474 -10.74 19.82 -5.51
N LEU A 475 -9.93 20.07 -4.48
CA LEU A 475 -9.43 19.03 -3.62
C LEU A 475 -10.52 18.48 -2.72
N ARG A 476 -10.71 17.16 -2.72
CA ARG A 476 -11.63 16.44 -1.86
C ARG A 476 -10.85 15.56 -0.89
N PHE A 477 -10.87 15.93 0.38
CA PHE A 477 -10.26 15.17 1.47
C PHE A 477 -11.27 14.16 1.98
N ARG A 478 -11.24 12.95 1.42
CA ARG A 478 -12.20 11.88 1.72
C ARG A 478 -11.58 10.50 1.47
N TYR A 479 -12.28 9.45 1.87
CA TYR A 479 -11.94 8.05 1.66
C TYR A 479 -10.79 7.50 2.51
N ASP A 480 -10.27 8.22 3.48
CA ASP A 480 -9.27 7.69 4.41
C ASP A 480 -9.83 6.56 5.28
N ASN A 481 -11.14 6.57 5.52
CA ASN A 481 -11.82 5.59 6.36
C ASN A 481 -13.20 5.27 5.77
N ASN A 482 -13.23 4.53 4.68
CA ASN A 482 -14.46 4.12 4.01
C ASN A 482 -14.53 2.62 3.78
N ALA A 483 -15.74 2.07 3.62
CA ALA A 483 -15.96 0.65 3.44
C ALA A 483 -15.28 0.04 2.19
N SER A 484 -14.90 0.86 1.20
CA SER A 484 -14.15 0.39 0.02
C SER A 484 -12.64 0.26 0.26
N ASN A 485 -12.14 0.75 1.40
CA ASN A 485 -10.72 0.72 1.76
C ASN A 485 -9.79 1.40 0.75
N LEU A 486 -10.24 2.49 0.11
CA LEU A 486 -9.47 3.13 -0.95
C LEU A 486 -8.06 3.58 -0.49
N LEU A 487 -7.91 4.08 0.73
CA LEU A 487 -6.61 4.49 1.26
C LEU A 487 -5.55 3.38 1.17
N ARG A 488 -5.95 2.11 1.22
CA ARG A 488 -5.05 0.96 1.27
C ARG A 488 -4.91 0.23 -0.06
N ARG A 489 -5.48 0.79 -1.12
CA ARG A 489 -5.53 0.14 -2.43
C ARG A 489 -4.46 0.62 -3.39
N SER A 490 -3.48 1.45 -2.91
CA SER A 490 -2.36 1.87 -3.73
C SER A 490 -1.08 2.07 -2.91
N ASP A 491 0.02 2.36 -3.57
CA ASP A 491 1.41 2.24 -3.11
C ASP A 491 1.83 3.18 -1.98
N GLN A 492 1.04 4.20 -1.61
CA GLN A 492 1.29 5.00 -0.41
C GLN A 492 1.06 4.20 0.87
N TRP A 493 0.27 3.11 0.79
CA TRP A 493 -0.13 2.35 1.97
C TRP A 493 1.06 1.71 2.71
N PRO A 494 2.00 1.01 2.06
CA PRO A 494 3.20 0.49 2.72
C PRO A 494 3.97 1.54 3.52
N PHE A 495 4.03 2.77 3.03
CA PHE A 495 4.72 3.87 3.72
C PHE A 495 3.92 4.42 4.91
N LEU A 496 2.62 4.59 4.76
CA LEU A 496 1.73 4.96 5.89
C LEU A 496 1.81 3.93 7.01
N HIS A 497 1.90 2.64 6.64
CA HIS A 497 2.08 1.55 7.58
C HIS A 497 3.37 1.72 8.41
N GLU A 498 4.47 2.11 7.77
CA GLU A 498 5.76 2.35 8.42
C GLU A 498 5.86 3.74 9.10
N GLY A 499 4.73 4.45 9.26
CA GLY A 499 4.68 5.76 9.92
C GLY A 499 5.25 6.92 9.09
N VAL A 500 5.39 6.75 7.77
CA VAL A 500 5.83 7.81 6.86
C VAL A 500 4.62 8.60 6.37
N PRO A 501 4.60 9.93 6.52
CA PRO A 501 3.53 10.76 5.97
C PRO A 501 3.38 10.55 4.46
N ALA A 502 2.19 10.18 3.99
CA ALA A 502 1.95 9.94 2.57
C ALA A 502 0.59 10.44 2.13
N LEU A 503 0.51 10.90 0.89
CA LEU A 503 -0.74 11.24 0.21
C LEU A 503 -0.94 10.35 -1.02
N PHE A 504 -2.16 9.92 -1.21
CA PHE A 504 -2.67 9.31 -2.42
C PHE A 504 -3.46 10.34 -3.21
N ILE A 505 -2.93 10.74 -4.35
CA ILE A 505 -3.54 11.66 -5.30
C ILE A 505 -4.27 10.82 -6.36
N HIS A 506 -5.59 10.95 -6.40
CA HIS A 506 -6.46 10.05 -7.15
C HIS A 506 -7.67 10.80 -7.71
N THR A 507 -7.94 10.71 -8.99
CA THR A 507 -9.10 11.41 -9.59
C THR A 507 -10.40 10.60 -9.51
N GLY A 508 -10.35 9.41 -8.94
CA GLY A 508 -11.51 8.58 -8.61
C GLY A 508 -11.71 7.39 -9.53
N LEU A 509 -12.49 6.42 -9.05
CA LEU A 509 -12.86 5.26 -9.87
C LEU A 509 -13.86 5.66 -10.96
N HIS A 510 -13.85 4.93 -12.08
CA HIS A 510 -14.73 5.14 -13.22
C HIS A 510 -15.17 3.80 -13.83
N PRO A 511 -16.23 3.74 -14.68
CA PRO A 511 -16.78 2.48 -15.23
C PRO A 511 -15.78 1.65 -16.03
N ASP A 512 -14.74 2.28 -16.59
CA ASP A 512 -13.74 1.60 -17.40
C ASP A 512 -12.55 1.03 -16.59
N TYR A 513 -12.47 1.32 -15.28
CA TYR A 513 -11.44 0.79 -14.36
C TYR A 513 -11.34 -0.73 -14.45
N HIS A 514 -10.12 -1.27 -14.67
CA HIS A 514 -9.83 -2.69 -14.88
C HIS A 514 -10.63 -3.32 -16.04
N THR A 515 -10.83 -2.57 -17.12
CA THR A 515 -11.41 -3.07 -18.37
C THR A 515 -10.55 -2.70 -19.59
N GLU A 516 -10.81 -3.33 -20.72
CA GLU A 516 -10.18 -2.99 -22.00
C GLU A 516 -10.56 -1.59 -22.55
N ARG A 517 -11.47 -0.88 -21.87
CA ARG A 517 -11.88 0.48 -22.26
C ARG A 517 -11.09 1.57 -21.54
N ASP A 518 -10.22 1.24 -20.59
CA ASP A 518 -9.27 2.20 -20.02
C ASP A 518 -8.13 2.46 -21.02
N ARG A 519 -8.39 3.38 -21.96
CA ARG A 519 -7.57 3.64 -23.14
C ARG A 519 -7.08 5.11 -23.18
N PRO A 520 -5.97 5.39 -23.90
CA PRO A 520 -5.42 6.74 -23.99
C PRO A 520 -6.39 7.81 -24.48
N ASP A 521 -7.31 7.46 -25.38
CA ASP A 521 -8.31 8.39 -25.94
C ASP A 521 -9.43 8.76 -24.94
N THR A 522 -9.50 8.12 -23.79
CA THR A 522 -10.47 8.41 -22.74
C THR A 522 -9.92 9.29 -21.61
N VAL A 523 -8.64 9.63 -21.64
CA VAL A 523 -7.95 10.41 -20.61
C VAL A 523 -8.21 11.91 -20.77
N ASN A 524 -8.49 12.61 -19.69
CA ASN A 524 -8.63 14.06 -19.62
C ASN A 524 -7.25 14.71 -19.37
N TYR A 525 -6.45 14.84 -20.42
CA TYR A 525 -5.07 15.34 -20.32
C TYR A 525 -4.99 16.76 -19.76
N GLY A 526 -5.97 17.61 -20.04
CA GLY A 526 -5.99 18.97 -19.50
C GLY A 526 -6.17 19.01 -17.97
N LYS A 527 -6.98 18.11 -17.40
CA LYS A 527 -7.08 17.93 -15.94
C LYS A 527 -5.83 17.26 -15.40
N MET A 528 -5.35 16.22 -16.05
CA MET A 528 -4.15 15.47 -15.67
C MET A 528 -2.94 16.41 -15.56
N ALA A 529 -2.70 17.29 -16.52
CA ALA A 529 -1.61 18.27 -16.47
C ALA A 529 -1.70 19.14 -15.20
N ARG A 530 -2.88 19.64 -14.85
CA ARG A 530 -3.08 20.42 -13.62
C ARG A 530 -2.83 19.60 -12.35
N VAL A 531 -3.21 18.33 -12.33
CA VAL A 531 -2.90 17.43 -11.20
C VAL A 531 -1.39 17.25 -11.06
N VAL A 532 -0.68 16.99 -12.14
CA VAL A 532 0.78 16.82 -12.16
C VAL A 532 1.48 18.11 -11.75
N GLN A 533 1.04 19.27 -12.25
CA GLN A 533 1.53 20.59 -11.84
C GLN A 533 1.34 20.83 -10.34
N MET A 534 0.18 20.44 -9.77
CA MET A 534 -0.08 20.52 -8.33
C MET A 534 0.89 19.62 -7.53
N VAL A 535 1.10 18.37 -7.97
CA VAL A 535 2.01 17.43 -7.30
C VAL A 535 3.45 17.93 -7.38
N HIS A 536 3.87 18.46 -8.53
CA HIS A 536 5.18 19.09 -8.68
C HIS A 536 5.34 20.27 -7.70
N ALA A 537 4.38 21.19 -7.67
CA ALA A 537 4.42 22.33 -6.74
C ALA A 537 4.43 21.88 -5.26
N LEU A 538 3.66 20.85 -4.93
CA LEU A 538 3.65 20.26 -3.58
C LEU A 538 5.02 19.67 -3.23
N SER A 539 5.61 18.87 -4.12
CA SER A 539 6.92 18.25 -3.90
C SER A 539 8.02 19.31 -3.77
N TRP A 540 8.00 20.34 -4.62
CA TRP A 540 8.94 21.45 -4.56
C TRP A 540 8.84 22.20 -3.22
N ASN A 541 7.63 22.56 -2.80
CA ASN A 541 7.41 23.27 -1.55
C ASN A 541 7.85 22.44 -0.32
N LEU A 542 7.61 21.13 -0.33
CA LEU A 542 8.10 20.22 0.71
C LEU A 542 9.62 20.12 0.70
N ALA A 543 10.23 20.07 -0.48
CA ALA A 543 11.68 20.00 -0.60
C ALA A 543 12.37 21.31 -0.14
N GLN A 544 11.72 22.46 -0.28
CA GLN A 544 12.24 23.75 0.19
C GLN A 544 11.93 24.06 1.65
N SER A 545 10.95 23.36 2.26
CA SER A 545 10.53 23.65 3.63
C SER A 545 11.61 23.29 4.66
N PRO A 546 11.88 24.12 5.68
CA PRO A 546 12.78 23.75 6.77
C PRO A 546 12.18 22.70 7.72
N THR A 547 10.86 22.50 7.70
CA THR A 547 10.14 21.62 8.63
C THR A 547 9.63 20.36 7.92
N ARG A 548 9.58 19.26 8.67
CA ARG A 548 8.98 17.99 8.22
C ARG A 548 7.48 17.98 8.57
N PRO A 549 6.62 17.44 7.71
CA PRO A 549 5.24 17.15 8.08
C PRO A 549 5.20 16.10 9.20
N ALA A 550 4.33 16.31 10.17
CA ALA A 550 4.13 15.34 11.24
C ALA A 550 3.29 14.15 10.75
N TYR A 551 3.61 12.97 11.25
CA TYR A 551 2.77 11.78 11.14
C TYR A 551 1.97 11.62 12.43
N LEU A 552 0.66 11.39 12.29
CA LEU A 552 -0.22 11.07 13.40
C LEU A 552 -0.48 9.55 13.38
N SER A 553 0.10 8.84 14.34
CA SER A 553 -0.40 7.50 14.69
C SER A 553 -1.82 7.67 15.25
N ARG A 554 -2.72 6.73 14.95
CA ARG A 554 -4.06 6.72 15.57
C ARG A 554 -3.97 6.67 17.08
#